data_381c3bad5a2357f89885297ce0684080
#
_entry.id   381c3bad5a2357f89885297ce0684080
#
_cell.length_a   1.000
_cell.length_b   1.000
_cell.length_c   1.000
_cell.angle_alpha   90.00
_cell.angle_beta   90.00
_cell.angle_gamma   90.00
#
_symmetry.space_group_name_H-M   'P 1'
#
loop_
_entity.id
_entity.type
_entity.pdbx_description
1 polymer ?
#
loop_
_entity_poly.entity_id
_entity_poly.type
_entity_poly.pdbx_seq_one_letter_code
_entity_poly.pdbx_strand_id
1 'polypeptide(L)'
;LVAHLGSGVLGAHAIAINIDSLAFMVPLGMAQALTIMVAHAEGSKNPKFARQICLVGYKLVFLLALFMAAIKIIFRSDFASAFSADPNVQTIAMNLFFFAALLGCVDCLQMCASGALRGYKDVRLPLLIQVTAFWGIAFPIAYSLALTDFWGEPLGIYGFWAGMVIGALCAGVGLMTRW
;
A
#
# COMPACT_ATOMS: atom_id res chain seq x y z
N LEU A 1 14.31 -10.32 6.49
CA LEU A 1 15.16 -9.31 5.85
C LEU A 1 15.51 -8.18 6.84
N VAL A 2 14.51 -7.47 7.41
CA VAL A 2 14.74 -6.31 8.30
C VAL A 2 15.44 -6.66 9.60
N ALA A 3 15.27 -7.86 10.13
CA ALA A 3 15.86 -8.27 11.41
C ALA A 3 17.40 -8.24 11.44
N HIS A 4 18.06 -8.35 10.29
CA HIS A 4 19.52 -8.26 10.19
C HIS A 4 20.07 -6.82 10.27
N LEU A 5 19.22 -5.80 10.15
CA LEU A 5 19.60 -4.38 10.13
C LEU A 5 19.74 -3.75 11.53
N GLY A 6 19.52 -4.53 12.59
CA GLY A 6 19.64 -4.09 13.97
C GLY A 6 18.31 -3.77 14.67
N SER A 7 18.35 -3.76 16.02
CA SER A 7 17.13 -3.62 16.84
C SER A 7 16.44 -2.26 16.69
N GLY A 8 17.21 -1.17 16.55
CA GLY A 8 16.65 0.17 16.35
C GLY A 8 15.90 0.32 15.03
N VAL A 9 16.46 -0.25 13.95
CA VAL A 9 15.81 -0.26 12.62
C VAL A 9 14.54 -1.11 12.65
N LEU A 10 14.57 -2.25 13.34
CA LEU A 10 13.41 -3.12 13.51
C LEU A 10 12.30 -2.40 14.30
N GLY A 11 12.66 -1.65 15.35
CA GLY A 11 11.72 -0.82 16.12
C GLY A 11 11.05 0.25 15.26
N ALA A 12 11.84 1.01 14.49
CA ALA A 12 11.31 2.03 13.58
C ALA A 12 10.38 1.44 12.50
N HIS A 13 10.76 0.29 11.94
CA HIS A 13 9.93 -0.45 11.00
C HIS A 13 8.59 -0.90 11.61
N ALA A 14 8.62 -1.42 12.84
CA ALA A 14 7.41 -1.84 13.55
C ALA A 14 6.46 -0.66 13.80
N ILE A 15 6.98 0.52 14.17
CA ILE A 15 6.19 1.74 14.34
C ILE A 15 5.48 2.10 13.02
N ALA A 16 6.23 2.19 11.93
CA ALA A 16 5.68 2.55 10.62
C ALA A 16 4.60 1.57 10.16
N ILE A 17 4.84 0.25 10.28
CA ILE A 17 3.86 -0.79 9.89
C ILE A 17 2.62 -0.76 10.78
N ASN A 18 2.74 -0.57 12.08
CA ASN A 18 1.58 -0.53 12.97
C ASN A 18 0.63 0.61 12.61
N ILE A 19 1.17 1.80 12.38
CA ILE A 19 0.37 2.97 11.96
C ILE A 19 -0.22 2.74 10.56
N ASP A 20 0.55 2.19 9.65
CA ASP A 20 0.08 1.89 8.29
C ASP A 20 -1.03 0.85 8.30
N SER A 21 -0.92 -0.20 9.12
CA SER A 21 -1.93 -1.24 9.27
C SER A 21 -3.26 -0.70 9.81
N LEU A 22 -3.21 0.22 10.77
CA LEU A 22 -4.42 0.89 11.27
C LEU A 22 -5.07 1.75 10.18
N ALA A 23 -4.28 2.53 9.46
CA ALA A 23 -4.77 3.36 8.37
C ALA A 23 -5.37 2.50 7.22
N PHE A 24 -4.79 1.33 6.97
CA PHE A 24 -5.22 0.40 5.92
C PHE A 24 -6.63 -0.19 6.14
N MET A 25 -7.14 -0.23 7.37
CA MET A 25 -8.49 -0.73 7.65
C MET A 25 -9.58 0.05 6.93
N VAL A 26 -9.39 1.36 6.72
CA VAL A 26 -10.37 2.22 6.05
C VAL A 26 -10.48 1.92 4.55
N PRO A 27 -9.40 1.94 3.76
CA PRO A 27 -9.46 1.55 2.35
C PRO A 27 -9.90 0.10 2.14
N LEU A 28 -9.57 -0.80 3.06
CA LEU A 28 -10.06 -2.18 3.03
C LEU A 28 -11.59 -2.24 3.14
N GLY A 29 -12.18 -1.50 4.08
CA GLY A 29 -13.63 -1.39 4.23
C GLY A 29 -14.29 -0.81 2.98
N MET A 30 -13.70 0.23 2.38
CA MET A 30 -14.21 0.82 1.13
C MET A 30 -14.13 -0.15 -0.06
N ALA A 31 -13.06 -0.93 -0.17
CA ALA A 31 -12.93 -1.96 -1.20
C ALA A 31 -14.00 -3.05 -1.07
N GLN A 32 -14.35 -3.45 0.16
CA GLN A 32 -15.43 -4.40 0.41
C GLN A 32 -16.80 -3.81 0.03
N ALA A 33 -17.08 -2.56 0.43
CA ALA A 33 -18.30 -1.88 0.04
C ALA A 33 -18.43 -1.78 -1.49
N LEU A 34 -17.33 -1.42 -2.17
CA LEU A 34 -17.29 -1.34 -3.63
C LEU A 34 -17.58 -2.71 -4.28
N THR A 35 -17.00 -3.79 -3.75
CA THR A 35 -17.28 -5.16 -4.23
C THR A 35 -18.77 -5.47 -4.17
N ILE A 36 -19.44 -5.16 -3.06
CA ILE A 36 -20.87 -5.45 -2.87
C ILE A 36 -21.72 -4.60 -3.82
N MET A 37 -21.44 -3.29 -3.91
CA MET A 37 -22.21 -2.37 -4.75
C MET A 37 -22.08 -2.70 -6.23
N VAL A 38 -20.89 -3.03 -6.70
CA VAL A 38 -20.64 -3.44 -8.09
C VAL A 38 -21.34 -4.77 -8.39
N ALA A 39 -21.22 -5.76 -7.51
CA ALA A 39 -21.88 -7.05 -7.67
C ALA A 39 -23.41 -6.92 -7.74
N HIS A 40 -23.99 -6.02 -6.93
CA HIS A 40 -25.43 -5.74 -6.96
C HIS A 40 -25.85 -5.07 -8.28
N ALA A 41 -25.08 -4.10 -8.77
CA ALA A 41 -25.35 -3.43 -10.04
C ALA A 41 -25.24 -4.38 -11.24
N GLU A 42 -24.24 -5.27 -11.23
CA GLU A 42 -24.10 -6.33 -12.22
C GLU A 42 -25.25 -7.34 -12.18
N GLY A 43 -25.68 -7.73 -10.97
CA GLY A 43 -26.85 -8.63 -10.78
C GLY A 43 -28.14 -8.03 -11.31
N SER A 44 -28.31 -6.72 -11.24
CA SER A 44 -29.43 -5.96 -11.80
C SER A 44 -29.29 -5.66 -13.30
N LYS A 45 -28.27 -6.21 -13.97
CA LYS A 45 -27.96 -6.00 -15.40
C LYS A 45 -27.81 -4.53 -15.80
N ASN A 46 -27.26 -3.72 -14.92
CA ASN A 46 -27.02 -2.29 -15.17
C ASN A 46 -25.51 -1.96 -15.18
N PRO A 47 -24.78 -2.28 -16.28
CA PRO A 47 -23.33 -2.08 -16.35
C PRO A 47 -22.93 -0.60 -16.31
N LYS A 48 -23.81 0.30 -16.78
CA LYS A 48 -23.54 1.75 -16.69
C LYS A 48 -23.49 2.22 -15.24
N PHE A 49 -24.39 1.73 -14.42
CA PHE A 49 -24.43 2.04 -13.00
C PHE A 49 -23.25 1.40 -12.26
N ALA A 50 -22.88 0.15 -12.57
CA ALA A 50 -21.68 -0.48 -12.02
C ALA A 50 -20.42 0.35 -12.29
N ARG A 51 -20.25 0.84 -13.53
CA ARG A 51 -19.14 1.72 -13.89
C ARG A 51 -19.14 3.05 -13.13
N GLN A 52 -20.30 3.66 -12.93
CA GLN A 52 -20.44 4.88 -12.14
C GLN A 52 -20.01 4.66 -10.68
N ILE A 53 -20.44 3.54 -10.07
CA ILE A 53 -20.03 3.15 -8.71
C ILE A 53 -18.50 3.05 -8.63
N CYS A 54 -17.86 2.39 -9.58
CA CYS A 54 -16.40 2.28 -9.62
C CYS A 54 -15.73 3.65 -9.71
N LEU A 55 -16.17 4.52 -10.62
CA LEU A 55 -15.58 5.87 -10.79
C LEU A 55 -15.73 6.73 -9.54
N VAL A 56 -16.89 6.69 -8.89
CA VAL A 56 -17.10 7.39 -7.62
C VAL A 56 -16.24 6.79 -6.53
N GLY A 57 -16.18 5.46 -6.44
CA GLY A 57 -15.34 4.75 -5.49
C GLY A 57 -13.86 5.12 -5.63
N TYR A 58 -13.31 5.14 -6.85
CA TYR A 58 -11.93 5.57 -7.11
C TYR A 58 -11.67 7.02 -6.67
N LYS A 59 -12.58 7.94 -6.96
CA LYS A 59 -12.44 9.35 -6.54
C LYS A 59 -12.42 9.47 -5.01
N LEU A 60 -13.34 8.80 -4.33
CA LEU A 60 -13.42 8.84 -2.86
C LEU A 60 -12.17 8.23 -2.22
N VAL A 61 -11.72 7.07 -2.72
CA VAL A 61 -10.51 6.40 -2.22
C VAL A 61 -9.27 7.24 -2.49
N PHE A 62 -9.16 7.89 -3.64
CA PHE A 62 -8.04 8.78 -3.94
C PHE A 62 -7.98 9.98 -2.97
N LEU A 63 -9.10 10.63 -2.70
CA LEU A 63 -9.17 11.72 -1.72
C LEU A 63 -8.83 11.24 -0.31
N LEU A 64 -9.34 10.06 0.08
CA LEU A 64 -9.00 9.44 1.35
C LEU A 64 -7.52 9.10 1.45
N ALA A 65 -6.92 8.56 0.39
CA ALA A 65 -5.50 8.24 0.34
C ALA A 65 -4.62 9.48 0.55
N LEU A 66 -4.96 10.59 -0.13
CA LEU A 66 -4.27 11.87 0.05
C LEU A 66 -4.43 12.40 1.49
N PHE A 67 -5.63 12.32 2.06
CA PHE A 67 -5.89 12.73 3.43
C PHE A 67 -5.07 11.91 4.44
N MET A 68 -5.06 10.58 4.30
CA MET A 68 -4.27 9.69 5.16
C MET A 68 -2.76 9.90 4.99
N ALA A 69 -2.28 10.14 3.77
CA ALA A 69 -0.90 10.49 3.51
C ALA A 69 -0.50 11.81 4.17
N ALA A 70 -1.36 12.83 4.07
CA ALA A 70 -1.15 14.12 4.72
C ALA A 70 -1.05 13.97 6.26
N ILE A 71 -1.94 13.20 6.88
CA ILE A 71 -1.88 12.91 8.33
C ILE A 71 -0.55 12.24 8.69
N LYS A 72 -0.13 11.20 7.96
CA LYS A 72 1.14 10.49 8.22
C LYS A 72 2.35 11.43 8.13
N ILE A 73 2.36 12.36 7.16
CA ILE A 73 3.47 13.28 6.95
C ILE A 73 3.46 14.42 7.97
N ILE A 74 2.31 15.01 8.27
CA ILE A 74 2.17 16.13 9.20
C ILE A 74 2.50 15.68 10.63
N PHE A 75 1.93 14.58 11.07
CA PHE A 75 2.07 14.06 12.44
C PHE A 75 3.19 13.03 12.60
N ARG A 76 4.12 12.91 11.64
CA ARG A 76 5.20 11.91 11.67
C ARG A 76 6.07 11.98 12.93
N SER A 77 6.33 13.19 13.44
CA SER A 77 7.11 13.42 14.65
C SER A 77 6.36 12.94 15.89
N ASP A 78 5.07 13.26 15.98
CA ASP A 78 4.22 12.88 17.10
C ASP A 78 4.04 11.36 17.15
N PHE A 79 3.82 10.73 16.01
CA PHE A 79 3.76 9.28 15.90
C PHE A 79 5.08 8.62 16.30
N ALA A 80 6.22 9.11 15.80
CA ALA A 80 7.52 8.55 16.15
C ALA A 80 7.81 8.67 17.65
N SER A 81 7.54 9.82 18.25
CA SER A 81 7.80 10.09 19.68
C SER A 81 6.83 9.32 20.60
N ALA A 82 5.60 9.06 20.18
CA ALA A 82 4.63 8.30 20.95
C ALA A 82 5.03 6.82 21.14
N PHE A 83 5.80 6.26 20.19
CA PHE A 83 6.18 4.86 20.22
C PHE A 83 7.61 4.57 20.67
N SER A 84 8.52 5.56 20.64
CA SER A 84 9.91 5.38 21.07
C SER A 84 10.47 6.66 21.69
N ALA A 85 11.25 6.49 22.76
CA ALA A 85 12.02 7.58 23.37
C ALA A 85 13.43 7.73 22.75
N ASP A 86 13.90 6.77 21.94
CA ASP A 86 15.21 6.80 21.29
C ASP A 86 15.20 7.73 20.07
N PRO A 87 16.00 8.83 20.05
CA PRO A 87 16.05 9.77 18.94
C PRO A 87 16.47 9.14 17.60
N ASN A 88 17.33 8.11 17.63
CA ASN A 88 17.76 7.43 16.41
C ASN A 88 16.60 6.65 15.79
N VAL A 89 15.84 5.93 16.62
CA VAL A 89 14.64 5.19 16.18
C VAL A 89 13.59 6.15 15.63
N GLN A 90 13.36 7.29 16.31
CA GLN A 90 12.44 8.33 15.86
C GLN A 90 12.83 8.89 14.49
N THR A 91 14.11 9.18 14.26
CA THR A 91 14.60 9.72 12.98
C THR A 91 14.37 8.75 11.83
N ILE A 92 14.66 7.48 12.03
CA ILE A 92 14.42 6.44 11.03
C ILE A 92 12.91 6.30 10.77
N ALA A 93 12.08 6.24 11.82
CA ALA A 93 10.63 6.13 11.70
C ALA A 93 10.02 7.32 10.94
N MET A 94 10.44 8.55 11.24
CA MET A 94 10.00 9.75 10.52
C MET A 94 10.29 9.69 9.03
N ASN A 95 11.44 9.14 8.64
CA ASN A 95 11.78 8.95 7.22
C ASN A 95 10.93 7.83 6.59
N LEU A 96 10.66 6.76 7.33
CA LEU A 96 9.81 5.67 6.84
C LEU A 96 8.36 6.11 6.61
N PHE A 97 7.86 7.11 7.33
CA PHE A 97 6.51 7.64 7.09
C PHE A 97 6.31 8.26 5.71
N PHE A 98 7.35 8.74 5.04
CA PHE A 98 7.25 9.15 3.63
C PHE A 98 6.97 7.95 2.71
N PHE A 99 7.71 6.86 2.92
CA PHE A 99 7.45 5.63 2.17
C PHE A 99 6.08 5.03 2.50
N ALA A 100 5.68 5.05 3.77
CA ALA A 100 4.37 4.59 4.23
C ALA A 100 3.22 5.46 3.66
N ALA A 101 3.42 6.76 3.52
CA ALA A 101 2.43 7.64 2.89
C ALA A 101 2.27 7.32 1.39
N LEU A 102 3.39 7.13 0.68
CA LEU A 102 3.37 6.78 -0.74
C LEU A 102 2.79 5.38 -0.96
N LEU A 103 3.25 4.40 -0.19
CA LEU A 103 2.72 3.03 -0.23
C LEU A 103 1.22 3.00 0.04
N GLY A 104 0.76 3.71 1.08
CA GLY A 104 -0.65 3.78 1.43
C GLY A 104 -1.51 4.40 0.32
N CYS A 105 -1.02 5.41 -0.42
CA CYS A 105 -1.72 5.96 -1.57
C CYS A 105 -1.90 4.92 -2.69
N VAL A 106 -0.85 4.17 -2.98
CA VAL A 106 -0.87 3.13 -4.01
C VAL A 106 -1.76 1.97 -3.59
N ASP A 107 -1.64 1.54 -2.33
CA ASP A 107 -2.46 0.45 -1.77
C ASP A 107 -3.95 0.79 -1.76
N CYS A 108 -4.33 2.01 -1.44
CA CYS A 108 -5.72 2.46 -1.51
C CYS A 108 -6.31 2.26 -2.92
N LEU A 109 -5.58 2.69 -3.96
CA LEU A 109 -6.01 2.56 -5.34
C LEU A 109 -6.04 1.09 -5.78
N GLN A 110 -5.02 0.32 -5.45
CA GLN A 110 -4.92 -1.11 -5.73
C GLN A 110 -6.05 -1.90 -5.09
N MET A 111 -6.36 -1.63 -3.81
CA MET A 111 -7.46 -2.27 -3.09
C MET A 111 -8.81 -1.97 -3.73
N CYS A 112 -9.03 -0.73 -4.14
CA CYS A 112 -10.25 -0.32 -4.82
C CYS A 112 -10.40 -1.04 -6.18
N ALA A 113 -9.32 -1.12 -6.96
CA ALA A 113 -9.29 -1.86 -8.23
C ALA A 113 -9.62 -3.35 -8.03
N SER A 114 -8.97 -3.98 -7.05
CA SER A 114 -9.23 -5.38 -6.69
C SER A 114 -10.67 -5.59 -6.21
N GLY A 115 -11.22 -4.64 -5.43
CA GLY A 115 -12.61 -4.65 -4.98
C GLY A 115 -13.61 -4.58 -6.13
N ALA A 116 -13.40 -3.67 -7.07
CA ALA A 116 -14.23 -3.52 -8.27
C ALA A 116 -14.22 -4.81 -9.12
N LEU A 117 -13.03 -5.36 -9.41
CA LEU A 117 -12.90 -6.59 -10.20
C LEU A 117 -13.57 -7.80 -9.52
N ARG A 118 -13.47 -7.90 -8.19
CA ARG A 118 -14.22 -8.92 -7.43
C ARG A 118 -15.73 -8.74 -7.58
N GLY A 119 -16.22 -7.51 -7.61
CA GLY A 119 -17.64 -7.22 -7.89
C GLY A 119 -18.08 -7.72 -9.26
N TYR A 120 -17.21 -7.65 -10.26
CA TYR A 120 -17.41 -8.24 -11.60
C TYR A 120 -17.16 -9.75 -11.67
N LYS A 121 -16.95 -10.43 -10.51
CA LYS A 121 -16.62 -11.86 -10.40
C LYS A 121 -15.26 -12.25 -11.00
N ASP A 122 -14.41 -11.28 -11.32
CA ASP A 122 -13.02 -11.54 -11.74
C ASP A 122 -12.13 -11.58 -10.50
N VAL A 123 -11.82 -12.77 -10.01
CA VAL A 123 -10.98 -13.00 -8.81
C VAL A 123 -9.64 -13.63 -9.15
N ARG A 124 -9.53 -14.34 -10.28
CA ARG A 124 -8.32 -15.11 -10.62
C ARG A 124 -7.21 -14.21 -11.12
N LEU A 125 -7.51 -13.30 -12.05
CA LEU A 125 -6.53 -12.39 -12.61
C LEU A 125 -6.00 -11.38 -11.57
N PRO A 126 -6.84 -10.74 -10.75
CA PRO A 126 -6.34 -9.90 -9.65
C PRO A 126 -5.39 -10.65 -8.71
N LEU A 127 -5.70 -11.90 -8.36
CA LEU A 127 -4.82 -12.71 -7.53
C LEU A 127 -3.46 -12.94 -8.22
N LEU A 128 -3.45 -13.34 -9.49
CA LEU A 128 -2.22 -13.57 -10.24
C LEU A 128 -1.38 -12.29 -10.37
N ILE A 129 -2.01 -11.16 -10.67
CA ILE A 129 -1.34 -9.86 -10.75
C ILE A 129 -0.68 -9.53 -9.40
N GLN A 130 -1.40 -9.67 -8.30
CA GLN A 130 -0.86 -9.39 -6.97
C GLN A 130 0.28 -10.34 -6.59
N VAL A 131 0.12 -11.64 -6.81
CA VAL A 131 1.19 -12.61 -6.51
C VAL A 131 2.44 -12.33 -7.34
N THR A 132 2.30 -12.09 -8.64
CA THR A 132 3.45 -11.80 -9.51
C THR A 132 4.11 -10.45 -9.16
N ALA A 133 3.33 -9.44 -8.83
CA ALA A 133 3.87 -8.13 -8.45
C ALA A 133 4.63 -8.18 -7.11
N PHE A 134 4.08 -8.85 -6.10
CA PHE A 134 4.74 -8.89 -4.78
C PHE A 134 5.88 -9.91 -4.71
N TRP A 135 5.69 -11.13 -5.22
CA TRP A 135 6.72 -12.17 -5.16
C TRP A 135 7.70 -12.11 -6.32
N GLY A 136 7.25 -11.73 -7.51
CA GLY A 136 8.09 -11.68 -8.71
C GLY A 136 8.83 -10.36 -8.90
N ILE A 137 8.31 -9.25 -8.39
CA ILE A 137 8.87 -7.90 -8.59
C ILE A 137 9.30 -7.27 -7.26
N ALA A 138 8.36 -7.07 -6.32
CA ALA A 138 8.64 -6.35 -5.08
C ALA A 138 9.73 -7.02 -4.25
N PHE A 139 9.61 -8.32 -4.01
CA PHE A 139 10.55 -9.06 -3.17
C PHE A 139 11.97 -9.09 -3.73
N PRO A 140 12.21 -9.43 -5.02
CA PRO A 140 13.57 -9.38 -5.60
C PRO A 140 14.15 -7.98 -5.61
N ILE A 141 13.37 -6.93 -5.93
CA ILE A 141 13.82 -5.54 -5.90
C ILE A 141 14.13 -5.10 -4.47
N ALA A 142 13.24 -5.37 -3.52
CA ALA A 142 13.45 -5.05 -2.11
C ALA A 142 14.73 -5.73 -1.57
N TYR A 143 14.96 -6.99 -1.93
CA TYR A 143 16.15 -7.73 -1.54
C TYR A 143 17.41 -7.13 -2.16
N SER A 144 17.39 -6.83 -3.46
CA SER A 144 18.55 -6.27 -4.16
C SER A 144 18.91 -4.86 -3.66
N LEU A 145 17.94 -3.98 -3.46
CA LEU A 145 18.17 -2.62 -2.96
C LEU A 145 18.55 -2.57 -1.48
N ALA A 146 18.03 -3.50 -0.66
CA ALA A 146 18.27 -3.45 0.78
C ALA A 146 19.58 -4.12 1.20
N LEU A 147 20.02 -5.17 0.50
CA LEU A 147 21.05 -6.09 1.00
C LEU A 147 22.20 -6.38 0.00
N THR A 148 22.09 -5.91 -1.25
CA THR A 148 23.14 -6.19 -2.25
C THR A 148 23.77 -4.91 -2.77
N ASP A 149 25.03 -5.00 -3.20
CA ASP A 149 25.79 -3.89 -3.79
C ASP A 149 25.52 -3.74 -5.30
N PHE A 150 24.51 -4.45 -5.85
CA PHE A 150 24.24 -4.49 -7.29
C PHE A 150 23.89 -3.11 -7.88
N TRP A 151 23.24 -2.25 -7.10
CA TRP A 151 22.83 -0.89 -7.48
C TRP A 151 23.67 0.20 -6.80
N GLY A 152 24.75 -0.15 -6.08
CA GLY A 152 25.57 0.72 -5.26
C GLY A 152 25.55 0.30 -3.78
N GLU A 153 25.82 1.23 -2.86
CA GLU A 153 25.76 0.91 -1.42
C GLU A 153 24.35 0.46 -1.00
N PRO A 154 24.21 -0.59 -0.18
CA PRO A 154 22.93 -1.11 0.28
C PRO A 154 22.11 -0.04 1.01
N LEU A 155 20.90 0.22 0.55
CA LEU A 155 20.01 1.22 1.14
C LEU A 155 19.34 0.74 2.45
N GLY A 156 19.60 -0.51 2.86
CA GLY A 156 19.04 -1.07 4.08
C GLY A 156 17.51 -1.05 4.10
N ILE A 157 16.95 -0.49 5.18
CA ILE A 157 15.50 -0.44 5.36
C ILE A 157 14.78 0.40 4.28
N TYR A 158 15.41 1.45 3.79
CA TYR A 158 14.82 2.31 2.75
C TYR A 158 14.71 1.59 1.42
N GLY A 159 15.70 0.75 1.07
CA GLY A 159 15.66 -0.12 -0.10
C GLY A 159 14.53 -1.14 -0.02
N PHE A 160 14.29 -1.70 1.17
CA PHE A 160 13.17 -2.60 1.41
C PHE A 160 11.81 -1.92 1.15
N TRP A 161 11.58 -0.73 1.71
CA TRP A 161 10.35 0.03 1.53
C TRP A 161 10.18 0.50 0.08
N ALA A 162 11.26 0.93 -0.58
CA ALA A 162 11.22 1.31 -1.99
C ALA A 162 10.77 0.12 -2.88
N GLY A 163 11.30 -1.07 -2.63
CA GLY A 163 10.87 -2.29 -3.34
C GLY A 163 9.40 -2.61 -3.12
N MET A 164 8.87 -2.44 -1.91
CA MET A 164 7.44 -2.61 -1.62
C MET A 164 6.58 -1.63 -2.41
N VAL A 165 6.97 -0.34 -2.45
CA VAL A 165 6.26 0.70 -3.23
C VAL A 165 6.25 0.36 -4.72
N ILE A 166 7.39 -0.07 -5.28
CA ILE A 166 7.49 -0.46 -6.70
C ILE A 166 6.55 -1.65 -6.99
N GLY A 167 6.55 -2.67 -6.13
CA GLY A 167 5.67 -3.82 -6.29
C GLY A 167 4.19 -3.46 -6.22
N ALA A 168 3.81 -2.61 -5.27
CA ALA A 168 2.45 -2.11 -5.15
C ALA A 168 2.04 -1.29 -6.38
N LEU A 169 2.94 -0.43 -6.92
CA LEU A 169 2.71 0.30 -8.17
C LEU A 169 2.48 -0.65 -9.35
N CYS A 170 3.31 -1.68 -9.50
CA CYS A 170 3.15 -2.68 -10.56
C CYS A 170 1.81 -3.41 -10.44
N ALA A 171 1.42 -3.81 -9.22
CA ALA A 171 0.13 -4.44 -8.97
C ALA A 171 -1.03 -3.48 -9.28
N GLY A 172 -0.95 -2.22 -8.82
CA GLY A 172 -1.96 -1.19 -9.07
C GLY A 172 -2.16 -0.93 -10.56
N VAL A 173 -1.07 -0.73 -11.31
CA VAL A 173 -1.12 -0.55 -12.78
C VAL A 173 -1.72 -1.80 -13.44
N GLY A 174 -1.27 -3.00 -13.07
CA GLY A 174 -1.81 -4.25 -13.62
C GLY A 174 -3.31 -4.43 -13.37
N LEU A 175 -3.80 -4.07 -12.19
CA LEU A 175 -5.22 -4.12 -11.85
C LEU A 175 -6.04 -3.05 -12.60
N MET A 176 -5.49 -1.82 -12.74
CA MET A 176 -6.17 -0.74 -13.46
C MET A 176 -6.26 -0.96 -14.96
N THR A 177 -5.28 -1.62 -15.58
CA THR A 177 -5.34 -1.96 -17.00
C THR A 177 -6.36 -3.05 -17.31
N ARG A 178 -6.76 -3.81 -16.30
CA ARG A 178 -7.77 -4.88 -16.44
C ARG A 178 -9.20 -4.36 -16.30
N TRP A 179 -9.40 -3.24 -15.61
CA TRP A 179 -10.70 -2.62 -15.39
C TRP A 179 -11.10 -1.73 -16.56
#